data_3c85427de5628f9f624ddbe3d65a07a4
#
_entry.id   3c85427de5628f9f624ddbe3d65a07a4
#
_cell.length_a   1.000
_cell.length_b   1.000
_cell.length_c   1.000
_cell.angle_alpha   90.00
_cell.angle_beta   90.00
_cell.angle_gamma   90.00
#
_symmetry.space_group_name_H-M   'P 1'
#
loop_
_entity.id
_entity.type
_entity.pdbx_description
1 polymer ?
#
loop_
_entity_poly.entity_id
_entity_poly.type
_entity_poly.pdbx_seq_one_letter_code
_entity_poly.pdbx_strand_id
1 'polypeptide(L)'
;DQYLNMLEEAKKRDHRKLGKELGLFMLTEEGPGFPFFLPNGMILKNTLIDYWREVHKRYGYVEVSTPMILNRQLWERSGHWDHYKQNMYTTVIDDEDYAIKPMNCPGGMLVYKAQPHSYKELPLRVGELGLVHRHELSGALHGLFRVRCFTQDDAHIFMTWDQMKEEILN
;
A
#
# COMPACT_ATOMS: atom_id res chain seq x y z
N ASP A 1 23.15 20.44 -24.64
CA ASP A 1 23.21 19.01 -25.07
C ASP A 1 22.92 18.02 -23.94
N GLN A 2 23.53 18.15 -22.75
CA GLN A 2 23.26 17.23 -21.62
C GLN A 2 21.79 17.22 -21.20
N TYR A 3 21.14 18.37 -21.11
CA TYR A 3 19.72 18.49 -20.74
C TYR A 3 18.79 17.83 -21.79
N LEU A 4 19.06 18.03 -23.06
CA LEU A 4 18.28 17.41 -24.15
C LEU A 4 18.44 15.89 -24.13
N ASN A 5 19.65 15.39 -23.94
CA ASN A 5 19.90 13.95 -23.79
C ASN A 5 19.16 13.36 -22.57
N MET A 6 19.14 14.08 -21.46
CA MET A 6 18.39 13.68 -20.26
C MET A 6 16.88 13.57 -20.54
N LEU A 7 16.31 14.53 -21.27
CA LEU A 7 14.89 14.51 -21.65
C LEU A 7 14.56 13.35 -22.60
N GLU A 8 15.44 13.07 -23.56
CA GLU A 8 15.25 11.93 -24.49
C GLU A 8 15.33 10.60 -23.74
N GLU A 9 16.28 10.44 -22.84
CA GLU A 9 16.40 9.24 -22.00
C GLU A 9 15.21 9.08 -21.06
N ALA A 10 14.67 10.18 -20.50
CA ALA A 10 13.46 10.16 -19.69
C ALA A 10 12.25 9.67 -20.49
N LYS A 11 12.08 10.12 -21.75
CA LYS A 11 11.01 9.67 -22.64
C LYS A 11 11.12 8.18 -22.98
N LYS A 12 12.33 7.65 -23.18
CA LYS A 12 12.55 6.22 -23.44
C LYS A 12 12.17 5.35 -22.24
N ARG A 13 12.34 5.88 -21.01
CA ARG A 13 12.05 5.18 -19.77
C ARG A 13 10.66 5.47 -19.18
N ASP A 14 9.79 6.15 -19.93
CA ASP A 14 8.43 6.43 -19.47
C ASP A 14 7.69 5.10 -19.23
N HIS A 15 7.30 4.85 -17.98
CA HIS A 15 6.63 3.62 -17.57
C HIS A 15 5.29 3.38 -18.29
N ARG A 16 4.61 4.43 -18.73
CA ARG A 16 3.35 4.33 -19.48
C ARG A 16 3.59 3.76 -20.88
N LYS A 17 4.69 4.20 -21.51
CA LYS A 17 5.14 3.68 -22.81
C LYS A 17 5.58 2.23 -22.67
N LEU A 18 6.53 1.97 -21.77
CA LEU A 18 7.06 0.62 -21.55
C LEU A 18 5.97 -0.35 -21.08
N GLY A 19 5.06 0.10 -20.19
CA GLY A 19 3.93 -0.71 -19.74
C GLY A 19 3.02 -1.18 -20.86
N LYS A 20 2.75 -0.30 -21.83
CA LYS A 20 1.96 -0.64 -23.02
C LYS A 20 2.74 -1.57 -23.97
N GLU A 21 3.99 -1.23 -24.30
CA GLU A 21 4.83 -1.99 -25.24
C GLU A 21 5.10 -3.42 -24.75
N LEU A 22 5.31 -3.58 -23.46
CA LEU A 22 5.60 -4.87 -22.82
C LEU A 22 4.34 -5.62 -22.32
N GLY A 23 3.16 -5.02 -22.45
CA GLY A 23 1.91 -5.62 -21.96
C GLY A 23 1.88 -5.83 -20.45
N LEU A 24 2.31 -4.83 -19.66
CA LEU A 24 2.42 -4.95 -18.21
C LEU A 24 1.13 -4.58 -17.49
N PHE A 25 0.49 -3.50 -17.89
CA PHE A 25 -0.75 -3.02 -17.28
C PHE A 25 -1.59 -2.23 -18.28
N MET A 26 -2.86 -2.03 -17.93
CA MET A 26 -3.76 -1.17 -18.68
C MET A 26 -4.62 -0.34 -17.72
N LEU A 27 -5.09 0.79 -18.24
CA LEU A 27 -6.11 1.65 -17.63
C LEU A 27 -7.31 1.69 -18.57
N THR A 28 -8.52 1.66 -18.04
CA THR A 28 -9.77 1.62 -18.82
C THR A 28 -10.68 2.78 -18.43
N GLU A 29 -11.68 3.04 -19.28
CA GLU A 29 -12.70 4.07 -19.02
C GLU A 29 -13.63 3.66 -17.87
N GLU A 30 -13.81 2.36 -17.63
CA GLU A 30 -14.63 1.84 -16.55
C GLU A 30 -14.01 2.04 -15.17
N GLY A 31 -12.69 2.24 -15.12
CA GLY A 31 -11.95 2.40 -13.86
C GLY A 31 -10.81 3.42 -13.96
N PRO A 32 -11.10 4.74 -14.11
CA PRO A 32 -10.04 5.73 -14.17
C PRO A 32 -9.25 5.77 -12.86
N GLY A 33 -7.94 5.54 -12.97
CA GLY A 33 -7.05 5.46 -11.80
C GLY A 33 -7.02 4.09 -11.11
N PHE A 34 -7.69 3.08 -11.66
CA PHE A 34 -7.64 1.70 -11.19
C PHE A 34 -6.88 0.83 -12.19
N PRO A 35 -5.58 0.57 -11.98
CA PRO A 35 -4.77 -0.17 -12.94
C PRO A 35 -5.11 -1.66 -12.93
N PHE A 36 -5.17 -2.24 -14.12
CA PHE A 36 -5.26 -3.68 -14.34
C PHE A 36 -3.86 -4.20 -14.66
N PHE A 37 -3.36 -5.17 -13.90
CA PHE A 37 -2.11 -5.85 -14.23
C PHE A 37 -2.37 -6.99 -15.19
N LEU A 38 -1.66 -6.96 -16.32
CA LEU A 38 -1.72 -8.00 -17.35
C LEU A 38 -0.76 -9.16 -17.00
N PRO A 39 -0.79 -10.29 -17.73
CA PRO A 39 0.04 -11.45 -17.41
C PRO A 39 1.53 -11.12 -17.25
N ASN A 40 2.12 -10.35 -18.15
CA ASN A 40 3.53 -9.95 -18.05
C ASN A 40 3.77 -9.02 -16.82
N GLY A 41 2.83 -8.14 -16.54
CA GLY A 41 2.86 -7.29 -15.33
C GLY A 41 2.79 -8.10 -14.04
N MET A 42 2.00 -9.19 -14.04
CA MET A 42 1.93 -10.09 -12.89
C MET A 42 3.22 -10.88 -12.68
N ILE A 43 3.92 -11.26 -13.74
CA ILE A 43 5.25 -11.89 -13.61
C ILE A 43 6.21 -10.92 -12.90
N LEU A 44 6.27 -9.67 -13.36
CA LEU A 44 7.11 -8.65 -12.75
C LEU A 44 6.72 -8.39 -11.28
N LYS A 45 5.42 -8.22 -11.02
CA LYS A 45 4.89 -7.97 -9.68
C LYS A 45 5.22 -9.12 -8.72
N ASN A 46 5.00 -10.36 -9.14
CA ASN A 46 5.29 -11.54 -8.31
C ASN A 46 6.79 -11.68 -8.04
N THR A 47 7.66 -11.40 -9.00
CA THR A 47 9.11 -11.39 -8.81
C THR A 47 9.52 -10.39 -7.71
N LEU A 48 8.93 -9.19 -7.71
CA LEU A 48 9.17 -8.20 -6.66
C LEU A 48 8.63 -8.65 -5.30
N ILE A 49 7.44 -9.27 -5.28
CA ILE A 49 6.83 -9.81 -4.06
C ILE A 49 7.68 -10.93 -3.46
N ASP A 50 8.19 -11.83 -4.28
CA ASP A 50 9.04 -12.94 -3.82
C ASP A 50 10.35 -12.40 -3.23
N TYR A 51 10.96 -11.42 -3.86
CA TYR A 51 12.13 -10.72 -3.32
C TYR A 51 11.82 -10.00 -2.00
N TRP A 52 10.68 -9.31 -1.92
CA TRP A 52 10.21 -8.66 -0.69
C TRP A 52 10.07 -9.67 0.46
N ARG A 53 9.47 -10.84 0.21
CA ARG A 53 9.33 -11.90 1.21
C ARG A 53 10.68 -12.46 1.66
N GLU A 54 11.61 -12.63 0.72
CA GLU A 54 12.97 -13.05 1.05
C GLU A 54 13.67 -12.07 1.99
N VAL A 55 13.62 -10.78 1.66
CA VAL A 55 14.21 -9.71 2.48
C VAL A 55 13.54 -9.66 3.86
N HIS A 56 12.21 -9.64 3.91
CA HIS A 56 11.46 -9.59 5.17
C HIS A 56 11.78 -10.78 6.08
N LYS A 57 11.84 -11.98 5.52
CA LYS A 57 12.24 -13.17 6.28
C LYS A 57 13.65 -13.06 6.86
N ARG A 58 14.59 -12.48 6.10
CA ARG A 58 15.98 -12.26 6.54
C ARG A 58 16.06 -11.30 7.73
N TYR A 59 15.19 -10.30 7.77
CA TYR A 59 15.13 -9.31 8.85
C TYR A 59 14.12 -9.65 9.96
N GLY A 60 13.54 -10.85 9.94
CA GLY A 60 12.64 -11.34 10.98
C GLY A 60 11.25 -10.71 10.98
N TYR A 61 10.78 -10.22 9.83
CA TYR A 61 9.40 -9.77 9.67
C TYR A 61 8.45 -10.95 9.50
N VAL A 62 7.28 -10.83 10.09
CA VAL A 62 6.14 -11.71 9.85
C VAL A 62 5.14 -11.03 8.92
N GLU A 63 4.53 -11.80 8.01
CA GLU A 63 3.55 -11.28 7.05
C GLU A 63 2.14 -11.44 7.62
N VAL A 64 1.33 -10.39 7.52
CA VAL A 64 -0.10 -10.38 7.85
C VAL A 64 -0.90 -9.86 6.68
N SER A 65 -2.21 -10.06 6.72
CA SER A 65 -3.16 -9.48 5.77
C SER A 65 -4.38 -8.99 6.52
N THR A 66 -4.74 -7.73 6.30
CA THR A 66 -5.91 -7.12 6.92
C THR A 66 -7.04 -6.94 5.91
N PRO A 67 -8.32 -7.02 6.34
CA PRO A 67 -9.47 -6.83 5.47
C PRO A 67 -9.48 -5.47 4.79
N MET A 68 -10.02 -5.42 3.58
CA MET A 68 -10.15 -4.16 2.81
C MET A 68 -11.26 -3.26 3.35
N ILE A 69 -12.34 -3.85 3.88
CA ILE A 69 -13.54 -3.14 4.34
C ILE A 69 -13.65 -3.32 5.84
N LEU A 70 -13.67 -2.20 6.57
CA LEU A 70 -13.81 -2.16 8.03
C LEU A 70 -14.79 -1.05 8.41
N ASN A 71 -15.46 -1.20 9.55
CA ASN A 71 -16.51 -0.30 9.98
C ASN A 71 -16.01 1.10 10.35
N ARG A 72 -16.93 2.06 10.33
CA ARG A 72 -16.69 3.46 10.62
C ARG A 72 -16.00 3.69 11.96
N GLN A 73 -16.36 2.96 13.02
CA GLN A 73 -15.80 3.15 14.36
C GLN A 73 -14.28 3.02 14.40
N LEU A 74 -13.69 2.12 13.59
CA LEU A 74 -12.24 2.01 13.48
C LEU A 74 -11.62 3.26 12.90
N TRP A 75 -12.24 3.82 11.87
CA TRP A 75 -11.75 5.00 11.16
C TRP A 75 -11.93 6.29 11.97
N GLU A 76 -12.98 6.39 12.78
CA GLU A 76 -13.14 7.46 13.78
C GLU A 76 -12.08 7.39 14.86
N ARG A 77 -11.87 6.20 15.44
CA ARG A 77 -10.86 5.99 16.49
C ARG A 77 -9.45 6.30 16.02
N SER A 78 -9.15 6.07 14.76
CA SER A 78 -7.85 6.37 14.16
C SER A 78 -7.75 7.80 13.60
N GLY A 79 -8.81 8.60 13.67
CA GLY A 79 -8.88 9.99 13.17
C GLY A 79 -9.04 10.13 11.65
N HIS A 80 -9.06 9.02 10.91
CA HIS A 80 -9.17 9.06 9.45
C HIS A 80 -10.55 9.53 8.98
N TRP A 81 -11.61 9.20 9.71
CA TRP A 81 -12.97 9.58 9.35
C TRP A 81 -13.16 11.09 9.33
N ASP A 82 -12.63 11.81 10.30
CA ASP A 82 -12.80 13.24 10.42
C ASP A 82 -11.89 14.03 9.48
N HIS A 83 -10.67 13.56 9.27
CA HIS A 83 -9.63 14.30 8.53
C HIS A 83 -9.41 13.81 7.10
N TYR A 84 -9.86 12.59 6.77
CA TYR A 84 -9.53 11.92 5.51
C TYR A 84 -10.74 11.39 4.75
N LYS A 85 -11.98 11.62 5.25
CA LYS A 85 -13.21 11.09 4.65
C LYS A 85 -13.34 11.41 3.15
N GLN A 86 -12.89 12.59 2.73
CA GLN A 86 -12.95 13.00 1.32
C GLN A 86 -12.11 12.10 0.39
N ASN A 87 -11.11 11.43 0.94
CA ASN A 87 -10.22 10.55 0.21
C ASN A 87 -10.56 9.06 0.39
N MET A 88 -11.64 8.75 1.09
CA MET A 88 -12.07 7.39 1.38
C MET A 88 -13.29 7.01 0.55
N TYR A 89 -13.31 5.78 0.05
CA TYR A 89 -14.52 5.17 -0.48
C TYR A 89 -15.30 4.55 0.67
N THR A 90 -16.59 4.86 0.77
CA THR A 90 -17.46 4.38 1.83
C THR A 90 -18.61 3.55 1.26
N THR A 91 -19.14 2.65 2.07
CA THR A 91 -20.31 1.85 1.77
C THR A 91 -21.14 1.61 3.03
N VAL A 92 -22.33 1.10 2.87
CA VAL A 92 -23.24 0.74 3.97
C VAL A 92 -23.47 -0.77 3.93
N ILE A 93 -23.31 -1.43 5.07
CA ILE A 93 -23.57 -2.85 5.26
C ILE A 93 -24.42 -2.99 6.52
N ASP A 94 -25.60 -3.60 6.40
CA ASP A 94 -26.56 -3.81 7.50
C ASP A 94 -26.87 -2.51 8.28
N ASP A 95 -27.15 -1.42 7.54
CA ASP A 95 -27.43 -0.08 8.05
C ASP A 95 -26.27 0.60 8.81
N GLU A 96 -25.06 0.05 8.75
CA GLU A 96 -23.84 0.62 9.32
C GLU A 96 -22.88 1.13 8.24
N ASP A 97 -22.19 2.24 8.54
CA ASP A 97 -21.16 2.81 7.67
C ASP A 97 -19.87 1.99 7.73
N TYR A 98 -19.33 1.68 6.56
CA TYR A 98 -18.04 1.03 6.35
C TYR A 98 -17.17 1.86 5.40
N ALA A 99 -15.87 1.67 5.47
CA ALA A 99 -14.95 2.25 4.50
C ALA A 99 -13.97 1.22 3.95
N ILE A 100 -13.59 1.43 2.69
CA ILE A 100 -12.49 0.71 2.05
C ILE A 100 -11.19 1.34 2.55
N LYS A 101 -10.27 0.54 3.05
CA LYS A 101 -9.06 1.04 3.71
C LYS A 101 -8.20 1.92 2.78
N PRO A 102 -7.91 3.17 3.20
CA PRO A 102 -6.93 4.02 2.54
C PRO A 102 -5.52 3.79 3.06
N MET A 103 -5.39 3.07 4.19
CA MET A 103 -4.15 2.73 4.90
C MET A 103 -4.29 1.38 5.60
N ASN A 104 -3.18 0.72 5.86
CA ASN A 104 -3.14 -0.57 6.55
C ASN A 104 -3.03 -0.44 8.08
N CYS A 105 -2.52 0.69 8.57
CA CYS A 105 -2.18 0.90 9.99
C CYS A 105 -3.31 0.53 10.97
N PRO A 106 -4.56 0.99 10.81
CA PRO A 106 -5.62 0.66 11.76
C PRO A 106 -5.90 -0.85 11.85
N GLY A 107 -5.90 -1.54 10.70
CA GLY A 107 -6.03 -3.01 10.67
C GLY A 107 -4.85 -3.72 11.34
N GLY A 108 -3.63 -3.28 11.07
CA GLY A 108 -2.41 -3.79 11.71
C GLY A 108 -2.43 -3.64 13.23
N MET A 109 -2.96 -2.51 13.74
CA MET A 109 -3.15 -2.30 15.18
C MET A 109 -4.17 -3.27 15.79
N LEU A 110 -5.21 -3.64 15.05
CA LEU A 110 -6.16 -4.67 15.51
C LEU A 110 -5.49 -6.04 15.61
N VAL A 111 -4.66 -6.39 14.63
CA VAL A 111 -3.88 -7.64 14.67
C VAL A 111 -2.97 -7.66 15.90
N TYR A 112 -2.23 -6.59 16.15
CA TYR A 112 -1.38 -6.49 17.34
C TYR A 112 -2.17 -6.62 18.65
N LYS A 113 -3.35 -6.01 18.73
CA LYS A 113 -4.22 -6.06 19.91
C LYS A 113 -4.97 -7.38 20.11
N ALA A 114 -4.95 -8.28 19.13
CA ALA A 114 -5.70 -9.54 19.19
C ALA A 114 -5.22 -10.47 20.33
N GLN A 115 -3.99 -10.28 20.79
CA GLN A 115 -3.43 -11.02 21.91
C GLN A 115 -2.54 -10.11 22.77
N PRO A 116 -2.38 -10.41 24.07
CA PRO A 116 -1.43 -9.70 24.91
C PRO A 116 0.02 -10.03 24.49
N HIS A 117 0.88 -9.04 24.50
CA HIS A 117 2.29 -9.17 24.20
C HIS A 117 3.16 -8.86 25.43
N SER A 118 4.19 -9.67 25.64
CA SER A 118 5.23 -9.36 26.63
C SER A 118 6.22 -8.36 26.03
N TYR A 119 6.73 -7.43 26.84
CA TYR A 119 7.82 -6.56 26.41
C TYR A 119 9.07 -7.31 25.95
N LYS A 120 9.24 -8.57 26.37
CA LYS A 120 10.36 -9.44 25.94
C LYS A 120 10.22 -9.96 24.51
N GLU A 121 9.04 -9.84 23.90
CA GLU A 121 8.79 -10.22 22.51
C GLU A 121 9.14 -9.09 21.54
N LEU A 122 9.33 -7.87 22.08
CA LEU A 122 9.65 -6.70 21.26
C LEU A 122 11.15 -6.67 20.91
N PRO A 123 11.51 -6.20 19.70
CA PRO A 123 10.63 -5.62 18.71
C PRO A 123 9.87 -6.67 17.90
N LEU A 124 8.59 -6.40 17.58
CA LEU A 124 7.80 -7.20 16.64
C LEU A 124 7.74 -6.46 15.30
N ARG A 125 8.19 -7.11 14.25
CA ARG A 125 8.23 -6.57 12.89
C ARG A 125 7.16 -7.26 12.06
N VAL A 126 6.15 -6.49 11.64
CA VAL A 126 4.96 -7.00 10.94
C VAL A 126 4.85 -6.31 9.59
N GLY A 127 4.97 -7.08 8.52
CA GLY A 127 4.84 -6.61 7.14
C GLY A 127 3.49 -6.98 6.54
N GLU A 128 3.01 -6.16 5.63
CA GLU A 128 1.78 -6.40 4.87
C GLU A 128 1.95 -5.89 3.43
N LEU A 129 1.61 -6.72 2.46
CA LEU A 129 1.35 -6.27 1.09
C LEU A 129 -0.10 -5.82 1.01
N GLY A 130 -0.35 -4.61 1.52
CA GLY A 130 -1.69 -4.09 1.70
C GLY A 130 -2.25 -3.43 0.44
N LEU A 131 -3.35 -3.97 -0.08
CA LEU A 131 -4.11 -3.32 -1.14
C LEU A 131 -4.95 -2.19 -0.54
N VAL A 132 -4.72 -0.96 -0.97
CA VAL A 132 -5.41 0.24 -0.48
C VAL A 132 -6.09 1.00 -1.61
N HIS A 133 -7.11 1.77 -1.24
CA HIS A 133 -7.87 2.59 -2.18
C HIS A 133 -7.96 4.02 -1.65
N ARG A 134 -7.68 4.99 -2.52
CA ARG A 134 -7.77 6.40 -2.19
C ARG A 134 -8.51 7.16 -3.29
N HIS A 135 -9.44 8.01 -2.92
CA HIS A 135 -10.09 8.90 -3.86
C HIS A 135 -9.11 10.02 -4.24
N GLU A 136 -8.35 9.80 -5.30
CA GLU A 136 -7.51 10.82 -5.91
C GLU A 136 -8.32 11.61 -6.95
N LEU A 137 -8.12 12.92 -7.01
CA LEU A 137 -8.78 13.77 -8.01
C LEU A 137 -8.35 13.36 -9.43
N SER A 138 -9.29 13.38 -10.37
CA SER A 138 -9.03 12.95 -11.76
C SER A 138 -7.85 13.67 -12.40
N GLY A 139 -7.68 14.98 -12.14
CA GLY A 139 -6.57 15.77 -12.67
C GLY A 139 -5.20 15.43 -12.07
N ALA A 140 -5.14 14.69 -10.96
CA ALA A 140 -3.89 14.26 -10.32
C ALA A 140 -3.42 12.89 -10.82
N LEU A 141 -4.27 12.12 -11.52
CA LEU A 141 -3.95 10.76 -11.96
C LEU A 141 -2.80 10.76 -12.99
N HIS A 142 -1.82 9.87 -12.79
CA HIS A 142 -0.64 9.80 -13.66
C HIS A 142 -0.06 8.38 -13.72
N GLY A 143 -0.39 7.65 -14.77
CA GLY A 143 0.09 6.27 -15.01
C GLY A 143 -0.08 5.38 -13.78
N LEU A 144 1.03 4.82 -13.29
CA LEU A 144 1.08 4.07 -12.03
C LEU A 144 1.59 4.90 -10.84
N PHE A 145 2.06 6.14 -11.04
CA PHE A 145 2.58 7.00 -9.97
C PHE A 145 1.48 7.63 -9.11
N ARG A 146 0.33 7.90 -9.71
CA ARG A 146 -0.82 8.43 -8.98
C ARG A 146 -2.08 7.70 -9.43
N VAL A 147 -2.54 6.80 -8.58
CA VAL A 147 -3.64 5.87 -8.84
C VAL A 147 -4.61 5.85 -7.66
N ARG A 148 -5.79 5.26 -7.85
CA ARG A 148 -6.84 5.12 -6.83
C ARG A 148 -6.81 3.76 -6.13
N CYS A 149 -6.05 2.81 -6.68
CA CYS A 149 -5.88 1.47 -6.11
C CYS A 149 -4.43 1.04 -6.30
N PHE A 150 -3.76 0.66 -5.22
CA PHE A 150 -2.37 0.20 -5.27
C PHE A 150 -2.02 -0.70 -4.08
N THR A 151 -1.04 -1.54 -4.27
CA THR A 151 -0.48 -2.37 -3.19
C THR A 151 0.69 -1.64 -2.55
N GLN A 152 0.65 -1.47 -1.24
CA GLN A 152 1.76 -0.95 -0.46
C GLN A 152 2.63 -2.10 0.05
N ASP A 153 3.92 -1.94 -0.10
CA ASP A 153 4.92 -2.57 0.74
C ASP A 153 4.92 -1.80 2.06
N ASP A 154 4.22 -2.33 3.05
CA ASP A 154 3.99 -1.65 4.31
C ASP A 154 4.47 -2.50 5.48
N ALA A 155 4.96 -1.84 6.53
CA ALA A 155 5.40 -2.53 7.73
C ALA A 155 5.15 -1.69 8.99
N HIS A 156 4.85 -2.38 10.08
CA HIS A 156 4.70 -1.81 11.41
C HIS A 156 5.66 -2.50 12.35
N ILE A 157 6.49 -1.72 13.04
CA ILE A 157 7.42 -2.22 14.04
C ILE A 157 6.91 -1.78 15.41
N PHE A 158 6.56 -2.75 16.23
CA PHE A 158 6.15 -2.54 17.62
C PHE A 158 7.38 -2.72 18.50
N MET A 159 7.80 -1.67 19.23
CA MET A 159 9.06 -1.64 19.94
C MET A 159 8.98 -0.79 21.20
N THR A 160 9.94 -0.95 22.11
CA THR A 160 10.16 -0.01 23.22
C THR A 160 10.94 1.21 22.73
N TRP A 161 10.90 2.30 23.51
CA TRP A 161 11.65 3.52 23.18
C TRP A 161 13.16 3.28 23.04
N ASP A 162 13.71 2.40 23.83
CA ASP A 162 15.15 2.07 23.83
C ASP A 162 15.57 1.38 22.52
N GLN A 163 14.66 0.60 21.92
CA GLN A 163 14.90 -0.14 20.66
C GLN A 163 14.76 0.74 19.42
N MET A 164 14.11 1.92 19.54
CA MET A 164 13.74 2.74 18.38
C MET A 164 14.95 3.12 17.50
N LYS A 165 16.07 3.50 18.12
CA LYS A 165 17.25 3.91 17.36
C LYS A 165 17.83 2.76 16.53
N GLU A 166 17.89 1.57 17.10
CA GLU A 166 18.41 0.39 16.42
C GLU A 166 17.49 -0.03 15.27
N GLU A 167 16.17 -0.03 15.51
CA GLU A 167 15.18 -0.40 14.48
C GLU A 167 15.13 0.57 13.30
N ILE A 168 15.46 1.86 13.50
CA ILE A 168 15.54 2.84 12.40
C ILE A 168 16.83 2.67 11.58
N LEU A 169 17.90 2.15 12.18
CA LEU A 169 19.18 1.95 11.51
C LEU A 169 19.30 0.62 10.78
N ASN A 170 18.43 -0.36 11.12
CA ASN A 170 18.33 -1.65 10.46
C ASN A 170 17.52 -1.59 9.17
#